data_8dccd97ccc65ed4b0347364ccb09442e
#
_entry.id   8dccd97ccc65ed4b0347364ccb09442e
#
_cell.length_a   1.000
_cell.length_b   1.000
_cell.length_c   1.000
_cell.angle_alpha   90.00
_cell.angle_beta   90.00
_cell.angle_gamma   90.00
#
_symmetry.space_group_name_H-M   'P 1'
#
loop_
_entity.id
_entity.type
_entity.pdbx_description
1 polymer ?
#
loop_
_entity_poly.entity_id
_entity_poly.type
_entity_poly.pdbx_seq_one_letter_code
_entity_poly.pdbx_strand_id
1 'polypeptide(L)'
;VYKDMEYAKELVNVLYRECTISDKQYGLIDTVLVILDGSGRDLGTTYKLLNEVIVPNIQTDRILIAINQADVAMKGRHWNETWDCPDNVLHEFLEQKAASVQSRIREATGVNVVKPVYYSAERNYNVEKLLDMIIDNIPRERRQLKM
;
A
#
# COMPACT_ATOMS: atom_id res chain seq x y z
N VAL A 1 -18.95 -8.41 8.42
CA VAL A 1 -19.56 -8.47 7.09
C VAL A 1 -20.20 -7.13 6.76
N TYR A 2 -21.08 -6.63 7.63
CA TYR A 2 -21.72 -5.33 7.39
C TYR A 2 -20.73 -4.18 7.33
N LYS A 3 -19.76 -4.16 8.26
CA LYS A 3 -18.76 -3.11 8.33
C LYS A 3 -17.88 -3.10 7.08
N ASP A 4 -17.56 -4.28 6.57
CA ASP A 4 -16.70 -4.40 5.38
C ASP A 4 -17.42 -3.90 4.13
N MET A 5 -18.72 -4.17 4.01
CA MET A 5 -19.51 -3.69 2.88
C MET A 5 -19.71 -2.18 2.90
N GLU A 6 -19.97 -1.60 4.08
CA GLU A 6 -20.08 -0.15 4.23
C GLU A 6 -18.76 0.54 3.94
N TYR A 7 -17.67 -0.01 4.48
CA TYR A 7 -16.34 0.50 4.23
C TYR A 7 -15.99 0.48 2.74
N ALA A 8 -16.32 -0.62 2.08
CA ALA A 8 -16.09 -0.74 0.64
C ALA A 8 -16.87 0.30 -0.16
N LYS A 9 -18.13 0.55 0.19
CA LYS A 9 -18.95 1.58 -0.45
C LYS A 9 -18.38 2.98 -0.24
N GLU A 10 -17.96 3.28 0.98
CA GLU A 10 -17.36 4.57 1.30
C GLU A 10 -16.06 4.77 0.51
N LEU A 11 -15.23 3.74 0.43
CA LEU A 11 -13.98 3.79 -0.31
C LEU A 11 -14.23 4.04 -1.80
N VAL A 12 -15.20 3.35 -2.39
CA VAL A 12 -15.57 3.57 -3.79
C VAL A 12 -16.05 5.02 -3.98
N ASN A 13 -16.88 5.53 -3.07
CA ASN A 13 -17.34 6.92 -3.16
C ASN A 13 -16.18 7.91 -3.11
N VAL A 14 -15.19 7.67 -2.26
CA VAL A 14 -13.99 8.51 -2.18
C VAL A 14 -13.21 8.48 -3.50
N LEU A 15 -13.05 7.29 -4.09
CA LEU A 15 -12.32 7.14 -5.35
C LEU A 15 -13.00 7.84 -6.52
N TYR A 16 -14.31 8.05 -6.46
CA TYR A 16 -15.07 8.74 -7.50
C TYR A 16 -15.40 10.20 -7.17
N ARG A 17 -14.86 10.74 -6.08
CA ARG A 17 -14.96 12.17 -5.84
C ARG A 17 -14.22 12.92 -6.93
N GLU A 18 -14.83 13.99 -7.41
CA GLU A 18 -14.34 14.69 -8.58
C GLU A 18 -14.10 16.17 -8.34
N CYS A 19 -13.30 16.76 -9.18
CA CYS A 19 -13.17 18.19 -9.33
C CYS A 19 -13.22 18.54 -10.82
N THR A 20 -13.64 19.77 -11.13
CA THR A 20 -13.71 20.24 -12.49
C THR A 20 -12.61 21.27 -12.76
N ILE A 21 -11.80 21.01 -13.78
CA ILE A 21 -10.73 21.91 -14.19
C ILE A 21 -10.83 22.06 -15.70
N SER A 22 -11.05 23.30 -16.18
CA SER A 22 -11.15 23.59 -17.64
C SER A 22 -12.17 22.70 -18.34
N ASP A 23 -13.34 22.55 -17.72
CA ASP A 23 -14.49 21.75 -18.23
C ASP A 23 -14.25 20.24 -18.29
N LYS A 24 -13.15 19.76 -17.71
CA LYS A 24 -12.88 18.34 -17.59
C LYS A 24 -13.03 17.90 -16.14
N GLN A 25 -13.52 16.69 -15.96
CA GLN A 25 -13.72 16.09 -14.65
C GLN A 25 -12.54 15.19 -14.30
N TYR A 26 -11.96 15.41 -13.13
CA TYR A 26 -10.83 14.64 -12.63
C TYR A 26 -11.18 14.05 -11.27
N GLY A 27 -10.60 12.91 -10.95
CA GLY A 27 -10.68 12.36 -9.60
C GLY A 27 -9.84 13.20 -8.63
N LEU A 28 -10.35 13.39 -7.42
CA LEU A 28 -9.58 14.07 -6.36
C LEU A 28 -8.42 13.20 -5.87
N ILE A 29 -8.60 11.88 -5.92
CA ILE A 29 -7.59 10.92 -5.48
C ILE A 29 -6.73 10.53 -6.68
N ASP A 30 -5.44 10.80 -6.61
CA ASP A 30 -4.51 10.45 -7.67
C ASP A 30 -3.76 9.15 -7.42
N THR A 31 -3.58 8.77 -6.17
CA THR A 31 -2.81 7.58 -5.79
C THR A 31 -3.41 6.95 -4.55
N VAL A 32 -3.37 5.63 -4.49
CA VAL A 32 -3.81 4.86 -3.32
C VAL A 32 -2.58 4.17 -2.75
N LEU A 33 -2.30 4.42 -1.47
CA LEU A 33 -1.28 3.71 -0.72
C LEU A 33 -1.97 2.72 0.21
N VAL A 34 -1.74 1.44 -0.02
CA VAL A 34 -2.25 0.37 0.85
C VAL A 34 -1.16 0.03 1.86
N ILE A 35 -1.48 0.20 3.14
CA ILE A 35 -0.54 -0.07 4.21
C ILE A 35 -0.90 -1.39 4.87
N LEU A 36 0.04 -2.32 4.87
CA LEU A 36 -0.09 -3.63 5.48
C LEU A 36 0.61 -3.66 6.83
N ASP A 37 0.13 -4.50 7.72
CA ASP A 37 0.75 -4.74 9.01
C ASP A 37 1.86 -5.80 8.86
N GLY A 38 3.09 -5.40 9.11
CA GLY A 38 4.25 -6.28 8.98
C GLY A 38 4.26 -7.45 9.96
N SER A 39 3.55 -7.32 11.09
CA SER A 39 3.42 -8.39 12.07
C SER A 39 2.28 -9.37 11.75
N GLY A 40 1.40 -9.00 10.81
CA GLY A 40 0.25 -9.81 10.44
C GLY A 40 0.62 -11.00 9.58
N ARG A 41 -0.08 -12.12 9.79
CA ARG A 41 0.10 -13.34 8.99
C ARG A 41 -0.96 -13.48 7.92
N ASP A 42 -2.18 -13.04 8.23
CA ASP A 42 -3.31 -13.16 7.33
C ASP A 42 -3.61 -11.82 6.67
N LEU A 43 -3.29 -11.73 5.41
CA LEU A 43 -3.56 -10.56 4.59
C LEU A 43 -4.72 -10.79 3.62
N GLY A 44 -5.49 -11.87 3.85
CA GLY A 44 -6.57 -12.27 2.95
C GLY A 44 -7.62 -11.18 2.78
N THR A 45 -8.02 -10.53 3.88
CA THR A 45 -9.00 -9.43 3.83
C THR A 45 -8.47 -8.26 3.00
N THR A 46 -7.19 -7.94 3.16
CA THR A 46 -6.55 -6.86 2.39
C THR A 46 -6.50 -7.20 0.90
N TYR A 47 -6.12 -8.42 0.55
CA TYR A 47 -6.09 -8.86 -0.85
C TYR A 47 -7.48 -8.86 -1.47
N LYS A 48 -8.49 -9.25 -0.69
CA LYS A 48 -9.88 -9.21 -1.14
C LYS A 48 -10.34 -7.77 -1.41
N LEU A 49 -10.04 -6.86 -0.49
CA LEU A 49 -10.35 -5.43 -0.67
C LEU A 49 -9.64 -4.87 -1.91
N LEU A 50 -8.39 -5.22 -2.08
CA LEU A 50 -7.59 -4.77 -3.22
C LEU A 50 -8.20 -5.28 -4.53
N ASN A 51 -8.51 -6.56 -4.61
CA ASN A 51 -9.02 -7.19 -5.82
C ASN A 51 -10.46 -6.77 -6.16
N GLU A 52 -11.33 -6.68 -5.16
CA GLU A 52 -12.75 -6.43 -5.39
C GLU A 52 -13.12 -4.95 -5.41
N VAL A 53 -12.35 -4.09 -4.75
CA VAL A 53 -12.71 -2.69 -4.57
C VAL A 53 -11.71 -1.74 -5.23
N ILE A 54 -10.43 -1.90 -4.95
CA ILE A 54 -9.41 -0.92 -5.37
C ILE A 54 -9.07 -1.09 -6.85
N VAL A 55 -8.68 -2.30 -7.25
CA VAL A 55 -8.27 -2.56 -8.64
C VAL A 55 -9.36 -2.22 -9.66
N PRO A 56 -10.64 -2.55 -9.44
CA PRO A 56 -11.68 -2.18 -10.41
C PRO A 56 -11.95 -0.68 -10.51
N ASN A 57 -11.53 0.12 -9.54
CA ASN A 57 -11.97 1.51 -9.42
C ASN A 57 -10.84 2.54 -9.55
N ILE A 58 -9.60 2.11 -9.75
CA ILE A 58 -8.47 3.01 -10.00
C ILE A 58 -7.45 2.31 -10.89
N GLN A 59 -6.73 3.09 -11.70
CA GLN A 59 -5.69 2.53 -12.56
C GLN A 59 -4.59 1.90 -11.71
N THR A 60 -4.07 0.77 -12.20
CA THR A 60 -3.15 -0.07 -11.44
C THR A 60 -1.79 0.57 -11.19
N ASP A 61 -1.37 1.48 -12.06
CA ASP A 61 -0.13 2.25 -11.87
C ASP A 61 -0.25 3.31 -10.77
N ARG A 62 -1.45 3.50 -10.23
CA ARG A 62 -1.72 4.44 -9.14
C ARG A 62 -1.84 3.75 -7.78
N ILE A 63 -1.51 2.47 -7.69
CA ILE A 63 -1.61 1.68 -6.46
C ILE A 63 -0.20 1.40 -5.96
N LEU A 64 0.08 1.83 -4.72
CA LEU A 64 1.33 1.58 -4.03
C LEU A 64 1.07 0.78 -2.77
N ILE A 65 2.02 -0.05 -2.38
CA ILE A 65 1.92 -0.92 -1.20
C ILE A 65 3.08 -0.61 -0.26
N ALA A 66 2.79 -0.50 1.02
CA ALA A 66 3.80 -0.35 2.05
C ALA A 66 3.51 -1.31 3.20
N ILE A 67 4.55 -1.70 3.92
CA ILE A 67 4.46 -2.61 5.05
C ILE A 67 4.97 -1.87 6.29
N ASN A 68 4.06 -1.55 7.21
CA ASN A 68 4.41 -0.90 8.46
C ASN A 68 4.79 -1.93 9.52
N GLN A 69 5.28 -1.47 10.65
CA GLN A 69 5.61 -2.29 11.80
C GLN A 69 6.75 -3.29 11.52
N ALA A 70 7.72 -2.84 10.74
CA ALA A 70 8.90 -3.66 10.44
C ALA A 70 9.64 -4.06 11.72
N ASP A 71 9.64 -3.20 12.74
CA ASP A 71 10.30 -3.44 14.01
C ASP A 71 9.74 -4.64 14.78
N VAL A 72 8.46 -4.93 14.62
CA VAL A 72 7.80 -6.05 15.31
C VAL A 72 7.39 -7.19 14.38
N ALA A 73 7.91 -7.21 13.16
CA ALA A 73 7.58 -8.25 12.19
C ALA A 73 7.98 -9.65 12.67
N MET A 74 9.02 -9.76 13.48
CA MET A 74 9.43 -11.01 14.14
C MET A 74 9.18 -10.93 15.66
N LYS A 75 8.06 -10.34 16.05
CA LYS A 75 7.63 -10.19 17.45
C LYS A 75 8.64 -9.40 18.30
N GLY A 76 9.28 -8.39 17.70
CA GLY A 76 10.28 -7.56 18.36
C GLY A 76 11.67 -8.18 18.41
N ARG A 77 11.82 -9.43 17.97
CA ARG A 77 13.13 -10.08 17.90
C ARG A 77 13.88 -9.58 16.67
N HIS A 78 15.23 -9.59 16.79
CA HIS A 78 16.12 -9.19 15.70
C HIS A 78 16.05 -7.71 15.34
N TRP A 79 15.43 -6.90 16.20
CA TRP A 79 15.51 -5.46 16.12
C TRP A 79 16.68 -4.98 16.97
N ASN A 80 17.59 -4.23 16.36
CA ASN A 80 18.74 -3.68 17.08
C ASN A 80 18.34 -2.38 17.77
N GLU A 81 18.20 -2.42 19.09
CA GLU A 81 17.76 -1.26 19.88
C GLU A 81 18.81 -0.15 19.92
N THR A 82 20.08 -0.49 19.77
CA THR A 82 21.17 0.50 19.80
C THR A 82 21.19 1.35 18.54
N TRP A 83 21.05 0.70 17.38
CA TRP A 83 21.09 1.37 16.07
C TRP A 83 19.72 1.65 15.51
N ASP A 84 18.68 1.21 16.18
CA ASP A 84 17.27 1.39 15.80
C ASP A 84 17.00 0.92 14.35
N CYS A 85 17.44 -0.29 14.07
CA CYS A 85 17.32 -0.91 12.75
C CYS A 85 17.23 -2.43 12.89
N PRO A 86 16.75 -3.14 11.83
CA PRO A 86 16.76 -4.60 11.87
C PRO A 86 18.17 -5.16 11.76
N ASP A 87 18.39 -6.33 12.39
CA ASP A 87 19.60 -7.10 12.15
C ASP A 87 19.46 -7.85 10.79
N ASN A 88 20.48 -8.63 10.43
CA ASN A 88 20.48 -9.33 9.16
C ASN A 88 19.32 -10.33 9.02
N VAL A 89 18.92 -10.97 10.11
CA VAL A 89 17.83 -11.97 10.09
C VAL A 89 16.50 -11.28 9.80
N LEU A 90 16.20 -10.20 10.52
CA LEU A 90 14.96 -9.45 10.32
C LEU A 90 14.95 -8.76 8.96
N HIS A 91 16.08 -8.20 8.54
CA HIS A 91 16.20 -7.57 7.23
C HIS A 91 15.86 -8.54 6.11
N GLU A 92 16.42 -9.76 6.15
CA GLU A 92 16.12 -10.78 5.14
C GLU A 92 14.66 -11.21 5.18
N PHE A 93 14.11 -11.36 6.38
CA PHE A 93 12.68 -11.67 6.55
C PHE A 93 11.79 -10.61 5.89
N LEU A 94 12.11 -9.33 6.12
CA LEU A 94 11.35 -8.21 5.55
C LEU A 94 11.49 -8.15 4.03
N GLU A 95 12.68 -8.41 3.49
CA GLU A 95 12.90 -8.47 2.05
C GLU A 95 12.06 -9.59 1.41
N GLN A 96 12.04 -10.75 2.03
CA GLN A 96 11.23 -11.88 1.54
C GLN A 96 9.74 -11.58 1.66
N LYS A 97 9.32 -10.92 2.73
CA LYS A 97 7.93 -10.54 2.92
C LYS A 97 7.47 -9.55 1.84
N ALA A 98 8.28 -8.55 1.55
CA ALA A 98 7.97 -7.58 0.49
C ALA A 98 7.84 -8.27 -0.88
N ALA A 99 8.76 -9.15 -1.20
CA ALA A 99 8.71 -9.92 -2.44
C ALA A 99 7.49 -10.85 -2.51
N SER A 100 7.15 -11.48 -1.40
CA SER A 100 5.98 -12.36 -1.28
C SER A 100 4.68 -11.59 -1.48
N VAL A 101 4.55 -10.41 -0.86
CA VAL A 101 3.38 -9.55 -1.02
C VAL A 101 3.23 -9.13 -2.48
N GLN A 102 4.31 -8.68 -3.10
CA GLN A 102 4.29 -8.29 -4.52
C GLN A 102 3.83 -9.43 -5.41
N SER A 103 4.34 -10.62 -5.17
CA SER A 103 4.00 -11.83 -5.94
C SER A 103 2.54 -12.23 -5.74
N ARG A 104 2.06 -12.20 -4.50
CA ARG A 104 0.67 -12.56 -4.19
C ARG A 104 -0.34 -11.58 -4.77
N ILE A 105 -0.02 -10.30 -4.79
CA ILE A 105 -0.88 -9.29 -5.43
C ILE A 105 -0.97 -9.60 -6.93
N ARG A 106 0.14 -9.90 -7.57
CA ARG A 106 0.13 -10.26 -8.98
C ARG A 106 -0.69 -11.52 -9.24
N GLU A 107 -0.57 -12.53 -8.40
CA GLU A 107 -1.35 -13.76 -8.54
C GLU A 107 -2.84 -13.54 -8.33
N ALA A 108 -3.19 -12.73 -7.32
CA ALA A 108 -4.58 -12.51 -6.97
C ALA A 108 -5.30 -11.53 -7.90
N THR A 109 -4.61 -10.54 -8.44
CA THR A 109 -5.23 -9.42 -9.17
C THR A 109 -4.72 -9.25 -10.59
N GLY A 110 -3.60 -9.88 -10.95
CA GLY A 110 -2.93 -9.66 -12.23
C GLY A 110 -2.13 -8.36 -12.29
N VAL A 111 -2.07 -7.61 -11.18
CA VAL A 111 -1.42 -6.30 -11.13
C VAL A 111 0.04 -6.41 -10.69
N ASN A 112 0.92 -5.76 -11.45
CA ASN A 112 2.34 -5.63 -11.08
C ASN A 112 2.52 -4.31 -10.34
N VAL A 113 2.58 -4.39 -9.00
CA VAL A 113 2.86 -3.20 -8.18
C VAL A 113 4.37 -3.02 -8.00
N VAL A 114 4.79 -1.80 -7.74
CA VAL A 114 6.16 -1.51 -7.33
C VAL A 114 6.47 -2.29 -6.05
N LYS A 115 7.70 -2.77 -5.90
CA LYS A 115 8.09 -3.54 -4.71
C LYS A 115 7.72 -2.76 -3.45
N PRO A 116 6.97 -3.37 -2.53
CA PRO A 116 6.57 -2.68 -1.30
C PRO A 116 7.76 -2.23 -0.47
N VAL A 117 7.65 -1.04 0.11
CA VAL A 117 8.61 -0.56 1.11
C VAL A 117 8.13 -1.02 2.48
N TYR A 118 9.03 -1.61 3.27
CA TYR A 118 8.77 -1.91 4.67
C TYR A 118 9.39 -0.82 5.54
N TYR A 119 8.66 -0.43 6.58
CA TYR A 119 9.05 0.69 7.43
C TYR A 119 8.47 0.51 8.83
N SER A 120 8.92 1.35 9.77
CA SER A 120 8.32 1.47 11.09
C SER A 120 8.08 2.94 11.38
N ALA A 121 6.82 3.32 11.46
CA ALA A 121 6.45 4.68 11.83
C ALA A 121 6.87 4.98 13.27
N GLU A 122 6.70 4.01 14.16
CA GLU A 122 7.02 4.17 15.58
C GLU A 122 8.52 4.37 15.82
N ARG A 123 9.37 3.66 15.07
CA ARG A 123 10.82 3.76 15.21
C ARG A 123 11.45 4.74 14.23
N ASN A 124 10.65 5.40 13.41
CA ASN A 124 11.11 6.28 12.34
C ASN A 124 12.13 5.58 11.42
N TYR A 125 11.90 4.31 11.13
CA TYR A 125 12.76 3.50 10.28
C TYR A 125 12.20 3.44 8.87
N ASN A 126 13.02 3.71 7.87
CA ASN A 126 12.67 3.69 6.44
C ASN A 126 11.51 4.63 6.07
N VAL A 127 11.16 5.60 6.90
CA VAL A 127 10.08 6.55 6.57
C VAL A 127 10.47 7.40 5.37
N GLU A 128 11.74 7.82 5.28
CA GLU A 128 12.21 8.54 4.10
C GLU A 128 12.11 7.71 2.83
N LYS A 129 12.42 6.42 2.94
CA LYS A 129 12.33 5.49 1.81
C LYS A 129 10.89 5.32 1.35
N LEU A 130 9.94 5.29 2.29
CA LEU A 130 8.52 5.27 1.99
C LEU A 130 8.11 6.55 1.25
N LEU A 131 8.51 7.70 1.74
CA LEU A 131 8.21 8.98 1.10
C LEU A 131 8.83 9.07 -0.30
N ASP A 132 10.05 8.59 -0.47
CA ASP A 132 10.70 8.55 -1.77
C ASP A 132 9.94 7.67 -2.76
N MET A 133 9.45 6.51 -2.32
CA MET A 133 8.62 5.65 -3.16
C MET A 133 7.36 6.37 -3.61
N ILE A 134 6.69 7.06 -2.71
CA ILE A 134 5.48 7.83 -3.04
C ILE A 134 5.79 8.91 -4.04
N ILE A 135 6.84 9.70 -3.78
CA ILE A 135 7.23 10.82 -4.65
C ILE A 135 7.65 10.32 -6.04
N ASP A 136 8.45 9.26 -6.09
CA ASP A 136 8.94 8.70 -7.35
C ASP A 136 7.82 8.12 -8.21
N ASN A 137 6.68 7.80 -7.60
CA ASN A 137 5.54 7.19 -8.28
C ASN A 137 4.32 8.11 -8.35
N ILE A 138 4.48 9.41 -8.10
CA ILE A 138 3.40 10.37 -8.31
C ILE A 138 3.04 10.38 -9.79
N PRO A 139 1.75 10.17 -10.14
CA PRO A 139 1.33 10.18 -11.53
C PRO A 139 1.58 11.55 -12.17
N ARG A 140 2.03 11.54 -13.42
CA ARG A 140 2.29 12.78 -14.16
C ARG A 140 1.01 13.50 -14.52
N GLU A 141 -0.07 12.77 -14.69
CA GLU A 141 -1.36 13.30 -15.08
C GLU A 141 -2.39 13.01 -14.00
N ARG A 142 -3.34 13.92 -13.86
CA ARG A 142 -4.47 13.70 -12.97
C ARG A 142 -5.33 12.57 -13.50
N ARG A 143 -5.97 11.84 -12.59
CA ARG A 143 -6.87 10.77 -12.97
C ARG A 143 -8.15 11.38 -13.57
N GLN A 144 -8.32 11.20 -14.86
CA GLN A 144 -9.51 11.68 -15.56
C GLN A 144 -10.64 10.70 -15.35
N LEU A 145 -11.76 11.19 -14.86
CA LEU A 145 -12.95 10.37 -14.71
C LEU A 145 -13.65 10.27 -16.06
N LYS A 146 -14.21 9.11 -16.32
CA LYS A 146 -14.92 8.88 -17.56
C LYS A 146 -16.17 9.74 -17.59
N MET A 147 -16.35 10.38 -18.70
CA MET A 147 -17.57 11.12 -18.98
C MET A 147 -18.60 10.25 -19.68
#